data_b39f327a7e3615ea303240ebd18c4fa1
#
_entry.id   b39f327a7e3615ea303240ebd18c4fa1
#
_cell.length_a   1.000
_cell.length_b   1.000
_cell.length_c   1.000
_cell.angle_alpha   90.00
_cell.angle_beta   90.00
_cell.angle_gamma   90.00
#
_symmetry.space_group_name_H-M   'P 1'
#
loop_
_entity.id
_entity.type
_entity.pdbx_description
1 polymer ?
#
loop_
_entity_poly.entity_id
_entity_poly.type
_entity_poly.pdbx_seq_one_letter_code
_entity_poly.pdbx_strand_id
1 'polypeptide(L)'
;IGPGTTWTQEQADERFDEHLTLFEGMVNNAITTEITQGMFDALVSITYNVGPGGSKKDGIIKLKSGAPSTLLRLVNARDFEGAAAQFERWVSPGSNVERGLLRRRQAERRVFESVPAAPIVVAPVAPVAPVVNPFAAFLQWLAGILARRKS
;
A
#
# COMPACT_ATOMS: atom_id res chain seq x y z
N ILE A 1 -1.40 -2.02 21.43
CA ILE A 1 -1.99 -3.34 21.74
C ILE A 1 -1.28 -3.81 22.99
N GLY A 2 -2.01 -3.94 24.13
CA GLY A 2 -1.47 -4.42 25.38
C GLY A 2 -1.33 -5.95 25.42
N PRO A 3 -0.46 -6.52 26.26
CA PRO A 3 -0.39 -7.96 26.45
C PRO A 3 -1.72 -8.47 27.01
N GLY A 4 -2.36 -9.40 26.28
CA GLY A 4 -3.65 -10.00 26.64
C GLY A 4 -4.83 -9.68 25.74
N THR A 5 -4.66 -8.88 24.67
CA THR A 5 -5.73 -8.65 23.69
C THR A 5 -5.86 -9.87 22.78
N THR A 6 -6.89 -10.68 23.01
CA THR A 6 -7.25 -11.81 22.12
C THR A 6 -8.26 -11.31 21.10
N TRP A 7 -7.90 -11.39 19.83
CA TRP A 7 -8.81 -11.04 18.73
C TRP A 7 -9.60 -12.27 18.34
N THR A 8 -10.89 -12.09 18.02
CA THR A 8 -11.65 -13.13 17.32
C THR A 8 -11.19 -13.22 15.87
N GLN A 9 -11.44 -14.36 15.22
CA GLN A 9 -11.13 -14.52 13.78
C GLN A 9 -11.82 -13.44 12.96
N GLU A 10 -13.10 -13.15 13.22
CA GLU A 10 -13.86 -12.11 12.54
C GLU A 10 -13.23 -10.72 12.70
N GLN A 11 -12.80 -10.36 13.90
CA GLN A 11 -12.11 -9.07 14.14
C GLN A 11 -10.76 -8.99 13.44
N ALA A 12 -10.05 -10.10 13.32
CA ALA A 12 -8.78 -10.15 12.60
C ALA A 12 -9.00 -10.01 11.09
N ASP A 13 -10.02 -10.67 10.55
CA ASP A 13 -10.37 -10.63 9.13
C ASP A 13 -10.87 -9.22 8.73
N GLU A 14 -11.76 -8.61 9.52
CA GLU A 14 -12.25 -7.24 9.30
C GLU A 14 -11.11 -6.22 9.29
N ARG A 15 -10.18 -6.33 10.24
CA ARG A 15 -9.00 -5.46 10.29
C ARG A 15 -8.05 -5.69 9.12
N PHE A 16 -7.92 -6.93 8.67
CA PHE A 16 -7.12 -7.25 7.49
C PHE A 16 -7.73 -6.61 6.24
N ASP A 17 -9.05 -6.72 6.06
CA ASP A 17 -9.76 -6.14 4.91
C ASP A 17 -9.69 -4.61 4.91
N GLU A 18 -9.86 -3.96 6.07
CA GLU A 18 -9.69 -2.51 6.21
C GLU A 18 -8.27 -2.07 5.79
N HIS A 19 -7.25 -2.78 6.27
CA HIS A 19 -5.87 -2.48 5.93
C HIS A 19 -5.59 -2.74 4.44
N LEU A 20 -6.09 -3.84 3.89
CA LEU A 20 -5.91 -4.17 2.46
C LEU A 20 -6.51 -3.06 1.58
N THR A 21 -7.74 -2.66 1.84
CA THR A 21 -8.43 -1.56 1.14
C THR A 21 -7.62 -0.26 1.17
N LEU A 22 -6.97 0.04 2.30
CA LEU A 22 -6.11 1.21 2.43
C LEU A 22 -4.91 1.14 1.46
N PHE A 23 -4.23 -0.01 1.40
CA PHE A 23 -3.08 -0.20 0.52
C PHE A 23 -3.47 -0.26 -0.96
N GLU A 24 -4.61 -0.86 -1.29
CA GLU A 24 -5.20 -0.81 -2.63
C GLU A 24 -5.45 0.62 -3.07
N GLY A 25 -6.05 1.44 -2.21
CA GLY A 25 -6.25 2.87 -2.47
C GLY A 25 -4.94 3.62 -2.69
N MET A 26 -3.91 3.35 -1.88
CA MET A 26 -2.58 3.97 -2.06
C MET A 26 -1.94 3.60 -3.39
N VAL A 27 -1.97 2.32 -3.78
CA VAL A 27 -1.42 1.85 -5.05
C VAL A 27 -2.20 2.43 -6.21
N ASN A 28 -3.53 2.38 -6.16
CA ASN A 28 -4.40 2.90 -7.22
C ASN A 28 -4.16 4.39 -7.48
N ASN A 29 -4.00 5.19 -6.41
CA ASN A 29 -3.71 6.63 -6.53
C ASN A 29 -2.30 6.91 -7.06
N ALA A 30 -1.35 5.98 -6.92
CA ALA A 30 0.02 6.15 -7.36
C ALA A 30 0.25 5.68 -8.81
N ILE A 31 -0.62 4.83 -9.35
CA ILE A 31 -0.54 4.33 -10.72
C ILE A 31 -1.19 5.34 -11.67
N THR A 32 -0.46 5.68 -12.73
CA THR A 32 -0.90 6.65 -13.76
C THR A 32 -1.06 6.03 -15.14
N THR A 33 -0.92 4.71 -15.25
CA THR A 33 -1.04 3.95 -16.50
C THR A 33 -1.95 2.73 -16.32
N GLU A 34 -2.41 2.17 -17.42
CA GLU A 34 -3.14 0.89 -17.39
C GLU A 34 -2.20 -0.24 -17.02
N ILE A 35 -2.64 -1.08 -16.08
CA ILE A 35 -1.94 -2.28 -15.63
C ILE A 35 -2.91 -3.45 -15.56
N THR A 36 -2.37 -4.67 -15.51
CA THR A 36 -3.19 -5.88 -15.34
C THR A 36 -3.56 -6.08 -13.87
N GLN A 37 -4.56 -6.92 -13.59
CA GLN A 37 -4.92 -7.29 -12.22
C GLN A 37 -3.73 -7.92 -11.48
N GLY A 38 -2.98 -8.83 -12.13
CA GLY A 38 -1.79 -9.43 -11.52
C GLY A 38 -0.71 -8.40 -11.16
N MET A 39 -0.50 -7.38 -11.99
CA MET A 39 0.39 -6.27 -11.67
C MET A 39 -0.11 -5.49 -10.46
N PHE A 40 -1.40 -5.19 -10.41
CA PHE A 40 -2.01 -4.49 -9.27
C PHE A 40 -1.86 -5.29 -7.97
N ASP A 41 -2.24 -6.56 -7.97
CA ASP A 41 -2.16 -7.44 -6.80
C ASP A 41 -0.73 -7.56 -6.26
N ALA A 42 0.24 -7.71 -7.15
CA ALA A 42 1.65 -7.76 -6.78
C ALA A 42 2.14 -6.44 -6.15
N LEU A 43 1.71 -5.29 -6.69
CA LEU A 43 2.03 -3.97 -6.16
C LEU A 43 1.39 -3.74 -4.79
N VAL A 44 0.15 -4.17 -4.58
CA VAL A 44 -0.52 -4.12 -3.27
C VAL A 44 0.21 -5.01 -2.27
N SER A 45 0.55 -6.26 -2.64
CA SER A 45 1.27 -7.19 -1.77
C SER A 45 2.62 -6.63 -1.31
N ILE A 46 3.44 -6.12 -2.24
CA ILE A 46 4.75 -5.58 -1.88
C ILE A 46 4.62 -4.29 -1.06
N THR A 47 3.63 -3.44 -1.37
CA THR A 47 3.38 -2.20 -0.61
C THR A 47 2.90 -2.50 0.80
N TYR A 48 2.06 -3.51 0.99
CA TYR A 48 1.63 -3.98 2.32
C TYR A 48 2.82 -4.47 3.15
N ASN A 49 3.74 -5.22 2.56
CA ASN A 49 4.87 -5.81 3.28
C ASN A 49 6.01 -4.82 3.56
N VAL A 50 6.38 -4.00 2.59
CA VAL A 50 7.49 -3.02 2.70
C VAL A 50 7.03 -1.72 3.33
N GLY A 51 5.82 -1.31 3.03
CA GLY A 51 5.21 -0.03 3.37
C GLY A 51 5.18 0.95 2.19
N PRO A 52 4.26 1.93 2.23
CA PRO A 52 4.15 2.94 1.18
C PRO A 52 5.33 3.91 1.16
N GLY A 53 6.02 4.08 2.27
CA GLY A 53 7.14 5.01 2.42
C GLY A 53 6.73 6.40 2.88
N GLY A 54 7.71 7.26 3.02
CA GLY A 54 7.53 8.64 3.48
C GLY A 54 8.84 9.25 3.99
N SER A 55 8.77 10.39 4.69
CA SER A 55 9.94 11.14 5.14
C SER A 55 10.91 10.37 6.06
N LYS A 56 10.42 9.32 6.74
CA LYS A 56 11.22 8.53 7.69
C LYS A 56 11.80 7.25 7.10
N LYS A 57 11.14 6.67 6.09
CA LYS A 57 11.50 5.37 5.52
C LYS A 57 11.19 5.34 4.02
N ASP A 58 12.10 4.73 3.24
CA ASP A 58 11.83 4.42 1.85
C ASP A 58 10.75 3.36 1.74
N GLY A 59 9.87 3.50 0.76
CA GLY A 59 8.81 2.55 0.48
C GLY A 59 8.47 2.49 -1.01
N ILE A 60 7.47 1.68 -1.33
CA ILE A 60 7.10 1.40 -2.72
C ILE A 60 6.53 2.62 -3.42
N ILE A 61 5.69 3.39 -2.73
CA ILE A 61 5.03 4.57 -3.30
C ILE A 61 5.96 5.78 -3.27
N LYS A 62 6.65 5.97 -2.13
CA LYS A 62 7.47 7.17 -1.90
C LYS A 62 8.76 6.86 -1.18
N LEU A 63 9.85 7.43 -1.66
CA LEU A 63 11.15 7.41 -0.99
C LEU A 63 11.23 8.54 0.05
N LYS A 64 12.23 8.48 0.94
CA LYS A 64 12.54 9.56 1.91
C LYS A 64 12.76 10.92 1.23
N SER A 65 13.31 10.90 0.02
CA SER A 65 13.53 12.09 -0.80
C SER A 65 12.24 12.75 -1.28
N GLY A 66 11.10 12.09 -1.12
CA GLY A 66 9.81 12.52 -1.65
C GLY A 66 9.52 12.02 -3.06
N ALA A 67 10.50 11.46 -3.77
CA ALA A 67 10.33 10.90 -5.11
C ALA A 67 9.64 9.53 -5.07
N PRO A 68 8.97 9.11 -6.16
CA PRO A 68 8.48 7.73 -6.28
C PRO A 68 9.64 6.73 -6.33
N SER A 69 9.39 5.49 -5.89
CA SER A 69 10.39 4.43 -6.02
C SER A 69 10.70 4.13 -7.48
N THR A 70 11.85 3.52 -7.74
CA THR A 70 12.22 3.09 -9.10
C THR A 70 11.19 2.12 -9.66
N LEU A 71 10.67 1.19 -8.83
CA LEU A 71 9.63 0.25 -9.22
C LEU A 71 8.39 1.00 -9.72
N LEU A 72 7.84 1.91 -8.92
CA LEU A 72 6.64 2.67 -9.29
C LEU A 72 6.87 3.54 -10.53
N ARG A 73 8.04 4.17 -10.64
CA ARG A 73 8.39 5.00 -11.79
C ARG A 73 8.44 4.20 -13.09
N LEU A 74 9.00 2.99 -13.05
CA LEU A 74 9.06 2.10 -14.21
C LEU A 74 7.67 1.58 -14.61
N VAL A 75 6.82 1.23 -13.64
CA VAL A 75 5.41 0.88 -13.91
C VAL A 75 4.70 2.01 -14.64
N ASN A 76 4.80 3.24 -14.13
CA ASN A 76 4.13 4.40 -14.74
C ASN A 76 4.73 4.80 -16.09
N ALA A 77 6.00 4.44 -16.37
CA ALA A 77 6.63 4.56 -17.67
C ALA A 77 6.31 3.41 -18.63
N ARG A 78 5.50 2.41 -18.20
CA ARG A 78 5.17 1.17 -18.94
C ARG A 78 6.38 0.28 -19.22
N ASP A 79 7.47 0.47 -18.50
CA ASP A 79 8.62 -0.45 -18.49
C ASP A 79 8.36 -1.58 -17.47
N PHE A 80 7.48 -2.49 -17.84
CA PHE A 80 7.03 -3.57 -16.94
C PHE A 80 8.12 -4.62 -16.69
N GLU A 81 9.01 -4.84 -17.66
CA GLU A 81 10.17 -5.74 -17.49
C GLU A 81 11.15 -5.15 -16.47
N GLY A 82 11.53 -3.89 -16.65
CA GLY A 82 12.37 -3.18 -15.70
C GLY A 82 11.75 -3.09 -14.30
N ALA A 83 10.42 -2.90 -14.22
CA ALA A 83 9.67 -2.90 -12.96
C ALA A 83 9.71 -4.26 -12.27
N ALA A 84 9.48 -5.36 -12.99
CA ALA A 84 9.55 -6.72 -12.46
C ALA A 84 10.92 -7.03 -11.84
N ALA A 85 12.01 -6.58 -12.46
CA ALA A 85 13.36 -6.74 -11.94
C ALA A 85 13.63 -5.97 -10.63
N GLN A 86 12.80 -4.97 -10.29
CA GLN A 86 12.96 -4.20 -9.05
C GLN A 86 12.42 -4.92 -7.80
N PHE A 87 11.54 -5.90 -7.95
CA PHE A 87 10.96 -6.60 -6.79
C PHE A 87 12.02 -7.17 -5.86
N GLU A 88 13.02 -7.89 -6.40
CA GLU A 88 14.04 -8.55 -5.62
C GLU A 88 15.00 -7.59 -4.88
N ARG A 89 14.94 -6.29 -5.17
CA ARG A 89 15.71 -5.27 -4.45
C ARG A 89 15.11 -4.90 -3.10
N TRP A 90 13.84 -5.25 -2.85
CA TRP A 90 13.12 -4.94 -1.62
C TRP A 90 13.24 -6.07 -0.59
N VAL A 91 14.47 -6.43 -0.28
CA VAL A 91 14.86 -7.36 0.78
C VAL A 91 15.70 -6.62 1.83
N SER A 92 15.98 -7.29 2.95
CA SER A 92 16.84 -6.76 4.01
C SER A 92 18.17 -7.54 3.98
N PRO A 93 19.18 -7.09 3.22
CA PRO A 93 20.43 -7.82 3.04
C PRO A 93 21.12 -8.08 4.39
N GLY A 94 21.65 -9.28 4.56
CA GLY A 94 22.37 -9.69 5.77
C GLY A 94 21.49 -10.00 6.98
N SER A 95 20.14 -9.90 6.84
CA SER A 95 19.23 -10.28 7.92
C SER A 95 18.91 -11.79 7.90
N ASN A 96 18.53 -12.34 9.06
CA ASN A 96 18.08 -13.74 9.18
C ASN A 96 16.78 -14.03 8.41
N VAL A 97 16.05 -13.01 7.98
CA VAL A 97 14.80 -13.12 7.19
C VAL A 97 15.01 -12.90 5.69
N GLU A 98 16.23 -12.55 5.25
CA GLU A 98 16.54 -12.23 3.86
C GLU A 98 16.07 -13.30 2.86
N ARG A 99 16.37 -14.57 3.14
CA ARG A 99 15.94 -15.69 2.28
C ARG A 99 14.43 -15.79 2.15
N GLY A 100 13.70 -15.56 3.23
CA GLY A 100 12.22 -15.54 3.24
C GLY A 100 11.67 -14.38 2.42
N LEU A 101 12.25 -13.20 2.59
CA LEU A 101 11.88 -12.00 1.84
C LEU A 101 12.16 -12.18 0.34
N LEU A 102 13.30 -12.74 -0.03
CA LEU A 102 13.63 -13.00 -1.42
C LEU A 102 12.62 -13.94 -2.09
N ARG A 103 12.24 -15.04 -1.43
CA ARG A 103 11.20 -15.95 -1.93
C ARG A 103 9.87 -15.23 -2.12
N ARG A 104 9.50 -14.35 -1.20
CA ARG A 104 8.28 -13.54 -1.29
C ARG A 104 8.36 -12.58 -2.49
N ARG A 105 9.46 -11.86 -2.67
CA ARG A 105 9.68 -10.97 -3.83
C ARG A 105 9.58 -11.71 -5.16
N GLN A 106 10.15 -12.90 -5.23
CA GLN A 106 10.07 -13.76 -6.42
C GLN A 106 8.65 -14.27 -6.69
N ALA A 107 7.86 -14.55 -5.65
CA ALA A 107 6.46 -14.92 -5.82
C ALA A 107 5.62 -13.72 -6.32
N GLU A 108 5.81 -12.55 -5.74
CA GLU A 108 5.14 -11.31 -6.16
C GLU A 108 5.53 -10.93 -7.59
N ARG A 109 6.80 -11.04 -7.96
CA ARG A 109 7.27 -10.85 -9.33
C ARG A 109 6.56 -11.77 -10.31
N ARG A 110 6.41 -13.06 -10.01
CA ARG A 110 5.66 -14.00 -10.89
C ARG A 110 4.22 -13.61 -11.08
N VAL A 111 3.54 -13.10 -10.03
CA VAL A 111 2.19 -12.58 -10.14
C VAL A 111 2.16 -11.33 -11.02
N PHE A 112 3.13 -10.43 -10.85
CA PHE A 112 3.28 -9.22 -11.65
C PHE A 112 3.49 -9.53 -13.15
N GLU A 113 4.30 -10.52 -13.47
CA GLU A 113 4.60 -10.96 -14.84
C GLU A 113 3.51 -11.86 -15.43
N SER A 114 2.51 -12.31 -14.63
CA SER A 114 1.44 -13.17 -15.12
C SER A 114 0.58 -12.43 -16.16
N VAL A 115 0.42 -13.06 -17.32
CA VAL A 115 -0.45 -12.55 -18.37
C VAL A 115 -1.90 -12.90 -17.99
N PRO A 116 -2.79 -11.93 -17.81
CA PRO A 116 -4.19 -12.23 -17.51
C PRO A 116 -4.88 -12.87 -18.72
N ALA A 117 -5.86 -13.71 -18.46
CA ALA A 117 -6.72 -14.27 -19.51
C ALA A 117 -7.55 -13.20 -20.26
N ALA A 118 -7.68 -12.00 -19.69
CA ALA A 118 -8.27 -10.81 -20.33
C ALA A 118 -7.68 -9.54 -19.67
N PRO A 119 -7.46 -8.44 -20.41
CA PRO A 119 -7.06 -7.17 -19.83
C PRO A 119 -8.20 -6.61 -18.97
N ILE A 120 -7.97 -6.47 -17.67
CA ILE A 120 -8.86 -5.69 -16.82
C ILE A 120 -8.31 -4.27 -16.82
N VAL A 121 -9.04 -3.37 -17.48
CA VAL A 121 -8.78 -1.93 -17.40
C VAL A 121 -9.15 -1.52 -15.97
N VAL A 122 -8.15 -1.27 -15.13
CA VAL A 122 -8.38 -0.51 -13.90
C VAL A 122 -8.64 0.91 -14.34
N ALA A 123 -9.92 1.26 -14.50
CA ALA A 123 -10.31 2.64 -14.75
C ALA A 123 -9.81 3.49 -13.57
N PRO A 124 -9.31 4.72 -13.79
CA PRO A 124 -8.98 5.61 -12.70
C PRO A 124 -10.24 5.75 -11.83
N VAL A 125 -10.18 5.22 -10.62
CA VAL A 125 -11.25 5.42 -9.64
C VAL A 125 -11.32 6.92 -9.44
N ALA A 126 -12.52 7.49 -9.63
CA ALA A 126 -12.79 8.89 -9.32
C ALA A 126 -12.18 9.20 -7.93
N PRO A 127 -11.59 10.40 -7.74
CA PRO A 127 -10.91 10.72 -6.49
C PRO A 127 -11.84 10.37 -5.33
N VAL A 128 -11.40 9.41 -4.52
CA VAL A 128 -12.10 9.06 -3.29
C VAL A 128 -12.18 10.34 -2.50
N ALA A 129 -13.41 10.76 -2.17
CA ALA A 129 -13.63 11.92 -1.33
C ALA A 129 -12.68 11.83 -0.13
N PRO A 130 -12.05 12.94 0.31
CA PRO A 130 -11.07 12.89 1.38
C PRO A 130 -11.67 12.12 2.54
N VAL A 131 -10.99 11.04 2.94
CA VAL A 131 -11.37 10.28 4.13
C VAL A 131 -11.32 11.28 5.26
N VAL A 132 -12.48 11.75 5.69
CA VAL A 132 -12.62 12.67 6.81
C VAL A 132 -12.07 11.90 7.99
N ASN A 133 -10.87 12.28 8.43
CA ASN A 133 -10.23 11.65 9.57
C ASN A 133 -11.24 11.71 10.74
N PRO A 134 -11.80 10.59 11.20
CA PRO A 134 -12.83 10.58 12.25
C PRO A 134 -12.30 11.23 13.54
N PHE A 135 -10.99 11.25 13.71
CA PHE A 135 -10.32 11.89 14.82
C PHE A 135 -10.34 13.43 14.69
N ALA A 136 -10.25 13.97 13.48
CA ALA A 136 -10.38 15.42 13.24
C ALA A 136 -11.82 15.90 13.49
N ALA A 137 -12.82 15.12 13.07
CA ALA A 137 -14.23 15.39 13.37
C ALA A 137 -14.52 15.32 14.88
N PHE A 138 -13.92 14.35 15.59
CA PHE A 138 -14.02 14.21 17.04
C PHE A 138 -13.37 15.41 17.77
N LEU A 139 -12.21 15.90 17.33
CA LEU A 139 -11.55 17.07 17.92
C LEU A 139 -12.35 18.35 17.69
N GLN A 140 -12.97 18.53 16.52
CA GLN A 140 -13.85 19.68 16.24
C GLN A 140 -15.13 19.62 17.11
N TRP A 141 -15.72 18.44 17.29
CA TRP A 141 -16.86 18.25 18.18
C TRP A 141 -16.50 18.58 19.64
N LEU A 142 -15.34 18.11 20.12
CA LEU A 142 -14.85 18.41 21.48
C LEU A 142 -14.58 19.89 21.68
N ALA A 143 -13.99 20.56 20.70
CA ALA A 143 -13.78 22.02 20.73
C ALA A 143 -15.11 22.81 20.80
N GLY A 144 -16.12 22.33 20.08
CA GLY A 144 -17.48 22.91 20.12
C GLY A 144 -18.18 22.76 21.48
N ILE A 145 -17.95 21.67 22.21
CA ILE A 145 -18.47 21.47 23.57
C ILE A 145 -17.78 22.38 24.58
N LEU A 146 -16.46 22.50 24.48
CA LEU A 146 -15.66 23.36 25.39
C LEU A 146 -15.97 24.84 25.21
N ALA A 147 -16.29 25.26 23.97
CA ALA A 147 -16.68 26.65 23.69
C ALA A 147 -18.05 27.02 24.31
N ARG A 148 -18.99 26.07 24.36
CA ARG A 148 -20.36 26.28 24.94
C ARG A 148 -20.38 26.30 26.47
N ARG A 149 -19.31 25.87 27.12
CA ARG A 149 -19.21 25.85 28.60
C ARG A 149 -18.71 27.15 29.21
N LYS A 150 -18.34 28.13 28.37
CA LYS A 150 -17.82 29.45 28.77
C LYS A 150 -18.79 30.61 28.56
N SER A 151 -20.08 30.30 28.27
CA SER A 151 -21.17 31.28 28.18
C SER A 151 -22.12 31.13 29.34
#